data_7ac1ef196903369b19f8e4c6243d068d
#
_entry.id   7ac1ef196903369b19f8e4c6243d068d
#
_cell.length_a   1.000
_cell.length_b   1.000
_cell.length_c   1.000
_cell.angle_alpha   90.00
_cell.angle_beta   90.00
_cell.angle_gamma   90.00
#
_symmetry.space_group_name_H-M   'P 1'
#
loop_
_entity.id
_entity.type
_entity.pdbx_description
1 polymer ?
#
loop_
_entity_poly.entity_id
_entity_poly.type
_entity_poly.pdbx_seq_one_letter_code
_entity_poly.pdbx_strand_id
1 'polypeptide(L)'
;TWSSESCTIFGSGVAALILKPLQAALDDGDRIHAVIRGSAINNDGALKITYAAPAVAGQAEVVAEAQAVAEVDSSTISYIETHGTGTPLGDPIEVEALRQAFELSDAHRSGPCVLGSVKSNIGHLDAASGVAGLVKTILCLKNKAIPPTVHYTAPNPELHLDTTPFVIADSYLPWESDGPRRAGVSSFGVGGTNAHVIVEEAPESAPVAPLPHTPQVLLLSARTPESVRDARAALAAALSRDADLPLPDVAFTLAGRRAHQVRLAAVVADHADACWREREDHDGSRKGRVHSRFYRPLPRAGRQVLEEVPRDQLVDVRRRARAFGDR
;
A
#
# COMPACT_ATOMS: atom_id res chain seq x y z
N THR A 1 -8.65 18.78 -13.38
CA THR A 1 -8.77 19.39 -12.04
C THR A 1 -7.87 20.61 -11.92
N TRP A 2 -8.27 21.60 -11.13
CA TRP A 2 -7.50 22.80 -10.77
C TRP A 2 -7.26 23.83 -11.88
N SER A 3 -7.62 23.57 -13.13
CA SER A 3 -7.58 24.51 -14.25
C SER A 3 -8.98 25.06 -14.53
N SER A 4 -9.08 26.29 -15.02
CA SER A 4 -10.35 26.92 -15.43
C SER A 4 -11.08 26.17 -16.56
N GLU A 5 -10.35 25.35 -17.33
CA GLU A 5 -10.88 24.54 -18.44
C GLU A 5 -11.13 23.08 -18.04
N SER A 6 -11.02 22.73 -16.74
CA SER A 6 -11.21 21.38 -16.26
C SER A 6 -12.65 20.91 -16.40
N CYS A 7 -12.83 19.61 -16.60
CA CYS A 7 -14.12 18.95 -16.55
C CYS A 7 -14.01 17.56 -15.89
N THR A 8 -15.14 17.05 -15.40
CA THR A 8 -15.20 15.72 -14.80
C THR A 8 -15.36 14.65 -15.88
N ILE A 9 -14.47 13.65 -15.85
CA ILE A 9 -14.60 12.43 -16.65
C ILE A 9 -14.95 11.28 -15.70
N PHE A 10 -16.05 10.58 -15.97
CA PHE A 10 -16.45 9.42 -15.16
C PHE A 10 -15.72 8.17 -15.60
N GLY A 11 -15.32 7.38 -14.61
CA GLY A 11 -14.74 6.06 -14.76
C GLY A 11 -15.48 5.05 -13.88
N SER A 12 -14.96 3.85 -13.82
CA SER A 12 -15.46 2.78 -12.94
C SER A 12 -14.27 2.13 -12.25
N GLY A 13 -14.47 1.72 -10.98
CA GLY A 13 -13.42 1.09 -10.22
C GLY A 13 -13.95 0.30 -9.04
N VAL A 14 -13.11 -0.58 -8.53
CA VAL A 14 -13.30 -1.31 -7.28
C VAL A 14 -11.97 -1.37 -6.56
N ALA A 15 -12.00 -1.19 -5.25
CA ALA A 15 -10.84 -1.38 -4.39
C ALA A 15 -11.25 -2.02 -3.07
N ALA A 16 -10.30 -2.65 -2.39
CA ALA A 16 -10.47 -3.19 -1.06
C ALA A 16 -9.24 -2.84 -0.22
N LEU A 17 -9.50 -2.47 1.04
CA LEU A 17 -8.46 -2.22 2.04
C LEU A 17 -8.65 -3.20 3.19
N ILE A 18 -7.53 -3.71 3.71
CA ILE A 18 -7.52 -4.52 4.92
C ILE A 18 -7.08 -3.62 6.05
N LEU A 19 -7.94 -3.49 7.07
CA LEU A 19 -7.70 -2.67 8.24
C LEU A 19 -7.52 -3.58 9.46
N LYS A 20 -6.58 -3.19 10.33
CA LYS A 20 -6.31 -3.86 11.59
C LYS A 20 -5.93 -2.80 12.64
N PRO A 21 -6.31 -2.97 13.92
CA PRO A 21 -5.82 -2.10 14.97
C PRO A 21 -4.29 -2.04 14.98
N LEU A 22 -3.73 -0.83 15.09
CA LEU A 22 -2.29 -0.61 14.97
C LEU A 22 -1.48 -1.50 15.91
N GLN A 23 -1.87 -1.54 17.21
CA GLN A 23 -1.15 -2.36 18.18
C GLN A 23 -1.18 -3.85 17.82
N ALA A 24 -2.33 -4.37 17.40
CA ALA A 24 -2.44 -5.77 16.96
C ALA A 24 -1.60 -6.07 15.72
N ALA A 25 -1.48 -5.11 14.78
CA ALA A 25 -0.63 -5.26 13.61
C ALA A 25 0.86 -5.28 13.98
N LEU A 26 1.26 -4.45 14.96
CA LEU A 26 2.63 -4.44 15.49
C LEU A 26 2.96 -5.74 16.25
N ASP A 27 2.04 -6.21 17.10
CA ASP A 27 2.22 -7.44 17.88
C ASP A 27 2.32 -8.69 16.99
N ASP A 28 1.56 -8.71 15.90
CA ASP A 28 1.57 -9.83 14.93
C ASP A 28 2.69 -9.70 13.88
N GLY A 29 3.45 -8.58 13.89
CA GLY A 29 4.52 -8.32 12.92
C GLY A 29 3.99 -8.11 11.49
N ASP A 30 2.76 -7.60 11.34
CA ASP A 30 2.16 -7.33 10.05
C ASP A 30 2.86 -6.17 9.33
N ARG A 31 2.87 -6.22 8.01
CA ARG A 31 3.38 -5.12 7.20
C ARG A 31 2.37 -3.99 7.16
N ILE A 32 2.68 -2.90 7.86
CA ILE A 32 1.87 -1.68 7.89
C ILE A 32 2.28 -0.78 6.73
N HIS A 33 1.31 -0.31 5.94
CA HIS A 33 1.56 0.59 4.82
C HIS A 33 1.32 2.06 5.16
N ALA A 34 0.37 2.32 6.06
CA ALA A 34 0.05 3.63 6.62
C ALA A 34 -0.85 3.43 7.84
N VAL A 35 -1.05 4.49 8.62
CA VAL A 35 -1.94 4.50 9.78
C VAL A 35 -3.06 5.50 9.55
N ILE A 36 -4.31 5.06 9.67
CA ILE A 36 -5.45 5.98 9.75
C ILE A 36 -5.50 6.51 11.18
N ARG A 37 -5.26 7.82 11.34
CA ARG A 37 -5.25 8.49 12.64
C ARG A 37 -6.65 8.88 13.10
N GLY A 38 -7.49 9.31 12.15
CA GLY A 38 -8.85 9.74 12.42
C GLY A 38 -9.65 9.88 11.14
N SER A 39 -10.95 9.91 11.27
CA SER A 39 -11.87 10.14 10.18
C SER A 39 -13.15 10.77 10.69
N ALA A 40 -13.81 11.56 9.85
CA ALA A 40 -15.12 12.11 10.12
C ALA A 40 -16.02 12.01 8.91
N ILE A 41 -17.32 11.98 9.15
CA ILE A 41 -18.37 11.97 8.14
C ILE A 41 -19.49 12.90 8.61
N ASN A 42 -19.91 13.80 7.75
CA ASN A 42 -21.10 14.61 7.99
C ASN A 42 -21.98 14.71 6.75
N ASN A 43 -23.01 15.54 6.82
CA ASN A 43 -23.85 15.86 5.69
C ASN A 43 -24.19 17.35 5.72
N ASP A 44 -24.12 18.01 4.56
CA ASP A 44 -24.41 19.44 4.41
C ASP A 44 -25.84 19.84 4.84
N GLY A 45 -26.77 18.87 4.88
CA GLY A 45 -28.16 19.10 5.33
C GLY A 45 -28.86 20.26 4.60
N ALA A 46 -29.39 21.16 5.37
CA ALA A 46 -30.09 22.35 4.89
C ALA A 46 -29.16 23.51 4.46
N LEU A 47 -27.85 23.37 4.64
CA LEU A 47 -26.87 24.41 4.26
C LEU A 47 -26.65 24.50 2.74
N LYS A 48 -27.14 23.53 1.99
CA LYS A 48 -26.99 23.46 0.53
C LYS A 48 -27.94 24.42 -0.17
N ILE A 49 -27.41 25.13 -1.15
CA ILE A 49 -28.22 25.98 -2.02
C ILE A 49 -29.03 25.13 -3.01
N THR A 50 -28.43 24.07 -3.54
CA THR A 50 -29.06 23.09 -4.44
C THR A 50 -28.59 21.67 -4.14
N TYR A 51 -29.27 20.66 -4.68
CA TYR A 51 -28.89 19.27 -4.52
C TYR A 51 -27.42 18.99 -4.93
N ALA A 52 -26.98 19.62 -6.01
CA ALA A 52 -25.64 19.38 -6.57
C ALA A 52 -24.55 20.34 -6.06
N ALA A 53 -24.92 21.47 -5.44
CA ALA A 53 -23.93 22.42 -4.94
C ALA A 53 -23.46 22.03 -3.54
N PRO A 54 -22.17 21.80 -3.33
CA PRO A 54 -21.63 21.51 -2.00
C PRO A 54 -21.69 22.76 -1.10
N ALA A 55 -21.59 22.56 0.22
CA ALA A 55 -21.51 23.65 1.19
C ALA A 55 -20.07 23.74 1.76
N VAL A 56 -19.49 24.95 1.71
CA VAL A 56 -18.18 25.23 2.30
C VAL A 56 -18.15 24.81 3.78
N ALA A 57 -19.19 25.22 4.54
CA ALA A 57 -19.26 24.96 5.97
C ALA A 57 -19.26 23.46 6.31
N GLY A 58 -20.04 22.64 5.59
CA GLY A 58 -20.09 21.20 5.83
C GLY A 58 -18.75 20.51 5.51
N GLN A 59 -18.10 20.92 4.42
CA GLN A 59 -16.77 20.41 4.09
C GLN A 59 -15.69 20.89 5.08
N ALA A 60 -15.71 22.12 5.53
CA ALA A 60 -14.78 22.63 6.52
C ALA A 60 -14.93 21.91 7.87
N GLU A 61 -16.18 21.71 8.31
CA GLU A 61 -16.51 21.01 9.55
C GLU A 61 -15.98 19.56 9.55
N VAL A 62 -16.22 18.79 8.48
CA VAL A 62 -15.75 17.39 8.41
C VAL A 62 -14.22 17.28 8.39
N VAL A 63 -13.54 18.25 7.77
CA VAL A 63 -12.07 18.30 7.78
C VAL A 63 -11.56 18.60 9.19
N ALA A 64 -12.11 19.62 9.86
CA ALA A 64 -11.74 19.99 11.21
C ALA A 64 -12.03 18.88 12.23
N GLU A 65 -13.19 18.21 12.10
CA GLU A 65 -13.56 17.09 12.95
C GLU A 65 -12.60 15.90 12.77
N ALA A 66 -12.24 15.56 11.52
CA ALA A 66 -11.27 14.48 11.26
C ALA A 66 -9.89 14.79 11.87
N GLN A 67 -9.44 16.06 11.82
CA GLN A 67 -8.20 16.51 12.46
C GLN A 67 -8.28 16.40 13.99
N ALA A 68 -9.40 16.81 14.58
CA ALA A 68 -9.63 16.70 16.02
C ALA A 68 -9.67 15.26 16.51
N VAL A 69 -10.38 14.35 15.79
CA VAL A 69 -10.41 12.91 16.09
C VAL A 69 -9.03 12.28 15.95
N ALA A 70 -8.24 12.74 14.98
CA ALA A 70 -6.87 12.27 14.78
C ALA A 70 -5.88 12.79 15.82
N GLU A 71 -6.25 13.81 16.60
CA GLU A 71 -5.35 14.57 17.47
C GLU A 71 -4.14 15.11 16.68
N VAL A 72 -4.40 15.62 15.49
CA VAL A 72 -3.38 16.09 14.54
C VAL A 72 -3.62 17.56 14.22
N ASP A 73 -2.59 18.37 14.44
CA ASP A 73 -2.58 19.76 14.06
C ASP A 73 -2.47 19.92 12.53
N SER A 74 -3.27 20.82 11.94
CA SER A 74 -3.29 21.07 10.50
C SER A 74 -1.92 21.51 9.95
N SER A 75 -1.08 22.18 10.75
CA SER A 75 0.27 22.61 10.36
C SER A 75 1.19 21.45 10.02
N THR A 76 0.90 20.24 10.54
CA THR A 76 1.68 19.02 10.30
C THR A 76 1.20 18.22 9.09
N ILE A 77 0.07 18.60 8.49
CA ILE A 77 -0.49 17.94 7.30
C ILE A 77 0.11 18.63 6.07
N SER A 78 0.95 17.96 5.31
CA SER A 78 1.67 18.53 4.19
C SER A 78 1.17 18.06 2.80
N TYR A 79 0.17 17.17 2.78
CA TYR A 79 -0.50 16.72 1.57
C TYR A 79 -2.00 16.55 1.78
N ILE A 80 -2.81 16.97 0.81
CA ILE A 80 -4.24 16.64 0.73
C ILE A 80 -4.54 15.99 -0.62
N GLU A 81 -5.00 14.76 -0.57
CA GLU A 81 -5.70 14.13 -1.70
C GLU A 81 -7.15 14.65 -1.69
N THR A 82 -7.43 15.56 -2.56
CA THR A 82 -8.70 16.27 -2.59
C THR A 82 -9.78 15.47 -3.30
N HIS A 83 -11.03 15.83 -3.06
CA HIS A 83 -12.12 15.35 -3.89
C HIS A 83 -11.94 15.80 -5.34
N GLY A 84 -11.56 17.05 -5.60
CA GLY A 84 -10.99 17.57 -6.84
C GLY A 84 -11.65 17.07 -8.11
N THR A 85 -12.94 17.42 -8.32
CA THR A 85 -13.72 16.90 -9.46
C THR A 85 -13.48 17.66 -10.75
N GLY A 86 -12.75 18.78 -10.71
CA GLY A 86 -12.53 19.63 -11.88
C GLY A 86 -13.76 20.40 -12.31
N THR A 87 -14.63 20.75 -11.38
CA THR A 87 -15.82 21.57 -11.68
C THR A 87 -15.58 23.03 -11.32
N PRO A 88 -16.12 23.99 -12.10
CA PRO A 88 -15.89 25.40 -11.85
C PRO A 88 -16.31 25.89 -10.46
N LEU A 89 -17.29 25.23 -9.84
CA LEU A 89 -17.80 25.56 -8.52
C LEU A 89 -17.22 24.69 -7.41
N GLY A 90 -17.03 23.40 -7.67
CA GLY A 90 -16.64 22.42 -6.66
C GLY A 90 -15.22 22.61 -6.15
N ASP A 91 -14.28 22.82 -7.04
CA ASP A 91 -12.86 22.98 -6.66
C ASP A 91 -12.63 24.25 -5.81
N PRO A 92 -13.18 25.45 -6.14
CA PRO A 92 -13.11 26.62 -5.26
C PRO A 92 -13.75 26.43 -3.88
N ILE A 93 -14.92 25.78 -3.82
CA ILE A 93 -15.59 25.48 -2.55
C ILE A 93 -14.72 24.57 -1.68
N GLU A 94 -14.13 23.54 -2.25
CA GLU A 94 -13.26 22.62 -1.52
C GLU A 94 -12.00 23.32 -0.98
N VAL A 95 -11.34 24.15 -1.80
CA VAL A 95 -10.15 24.90 -1.36
C VAL A 95 -10.50 25.88 -0.25
N GLU A 96 -11.64 26.58 -0.35
CA GLU A 96 -12.10 27.50 0.69
C GLU A 96 -12.45 26.74 1.99
N ALA A 97 -13.07 25.57 1.90
CA ALA A 97 -13.37 24.75 3.07
C ALA A 97 -12.08 24.24 3.76
N LEU A 98 -11.10 23.82 2.97
CA LEU A 98 -9.77 23.43 3.50
C LEU A 98 -9.09 24.62 4.18
N ARG A 99 -9.14 25.83 3.57
CA ARG A 99 -8.59 27.05 4.15
C ARG A 99 -9.20 27.32 5.53
N GLN A 100 -10.55 27.33 5.63
CA GLN A 100 -11.25 27.55 6.89
C GLN A 100 -10.88 26.51 7.96
N ALA A 101 -10.84 25.23 7.60
CA ALA A 101 -10.44 24.16 8.54
C ALA A 101 -8.99 24.31 9.02
N PHE A 102 -8.08 24.76 8.15
CA PHE A 102 -6.67 24.95 8.49
C PHE A 102 -6.40 26.21 9.32
N GLU A 103 -7.24 27.23 9.20
CA GLU A 103 -7.17 28.46 10.01
C GLU A 103 -7.63 28.27 11.47
N LEU A 104 -8.27 27.14 11.79
CA LEU A 104 -8.62 26.83 13.19
C LEU A 104 -7.40 26.46 14.03
N SER A 105 -6.25 26.23 13.42
CA SER A 105 -4.98 25.99 14.12
C SER A 105 -4.18 27.28 14.23
N ASP A 106 -3.76 27.62 15.46
CA ASP A 106 -2.83 28.71 15.74
C ASP A 106 -1.37 28.34 15.51
N ALA A 107 -1.07 27.09 15.18
CA ALA A 107 0.29 26.60 15.03
C ALA A 107 0.95 27.12 13.76
N HIS A 108 2.21 27.55 13.89
CA HIS A 108 2.99 28.00 12.75
C HIS A 108 3.29 26.84 11.79
N ARG A 109 2.93 27.03 10.52
CA ARG A 109 3.25 26.09 9.44
C ARG A 109 4.64 26.37 8.88
N SER A 110 5.48 25.36 8.75
CA SER A 110 6.87 25.48 8.24
C SER A 110 6.96 25.50 6.71
N GLY A 111 5.91 25.03 6.00
CA GLY A 111 5.91 24.93 4.54
C GLY A 111 4.51 24.78 3.97
N PRO A 112 4.36 24.78 2.65
CA PRO A 112 3.06 24.65 1.99
C PRO A 112 2.46 23.26 2.20
N CYS A 113 1.12 23.17 2.09
CA CYS A 113 0.42 21.91 1.94
C CYS A 113 0.11 21.66 0.46
N VAL A 114 0.55 20.53 -0.04
CA VAL A 114 0.37 20.19 -1.45
C VAL A 114 -1.01 19.58 -1.68
N LEU A 115 -1.76 20.12 -2.65
CA LEU A 115 -3.01 19.56 -3.11
C LEU A 115 -2.79 18.66 -4.32
N GLY A 116 -3.45 17.51 -4.35
CA GLY A 116 -3.46 16.59 -5.48
C GLY A 116 -4.81 15.90 -5.65
N SER A 117 -5.03 15.29 -6.80
CA SER A 117 -6.21 14.46 -7.05
C SER A 117 -5.90 13.35 -8.04
N VAL A 118 -6.14 12.11 -7.66
CA VAL A 118 -5.99 10.93 -8.55
C VAL A 118 -6.96 10.97 -9.74
N LYS A 119 -8.03 11.76 -9.63
CA LYS A 119 -9.04 11.88 -10.68
C LYS A 119 -8.49 12.46 -11.99
N SER A 120 -7.39 13.22 -11.92
CA SER A 120 -6.70 13.69 -13.12
C SER A 120 -6.04 12.54 -13.92
N ASN A 121 -5.75 11.42 -13.27
CA ASN A 121 -5.11 10.25 -13.88
C ASN A 121 -6.11 9.21 -14.39
N ILE A 122 -7.18 8.91 -13.59
CA ILE A 122 -8.05 7.75 -13.82
C ILE A 122 -9.54 8.12 -13.92
N GLY A 123 -9.88 9.41 -13.88
CA GLY A 123 -11.25 9.90 -13.85
C GLY A 123 -11.91 9.72 -12.47
N HIS A 124 -13.18 10.12 -12.41
CA HIS A 124 -14.01 10.01 -11.21
C HIS A 124 -14.63 8.62 -11.13
N LEU A 125 -14.16 7.78 -10.22
CA LEU A 125 -14.58 6.38 -10.08
C LEU A 125 -15.89 6.20 -9.27
N ASP A 126 -16.69 7.27 -9.16
CA ASP A 126 -17.95 7.28 -8.42
C ASP A 126 -17.76 6.76 -6.98
N ALA A 127 -18.47 5.72 -6.58
CA ALA A 127 -18.39 5.14 -5.23
C ALA A 127 -16.96 4.69 -4.83
N ALA A 128 -16.10 4.36 -5.78
CA ALA A 128 -14.71 3.95 -5.52
C ALA A 128 -13.72 5.12 -5.45
N SER A 129 -14.15 6.37 -5.68
CA SER A 129 -13.25 7.53 -5.75
C SER A 129 -12.48 7.80 -4.47
N GLY A 130 -13.14 7.76 -3.32
CA GLY A 130 -12.50 8.00 -2.02
C GLY A 130 -11.44 6.95 -1.70
N VAL A 131 -11.74 5.67 -1.93
CA VAL A 131 -10.76 4.60 -1.68
C VAL A 131 -9.59 4.65 -2.66
N ALA A 132 -9.81 5.07 -3.90
CA ALA A 132 -8.73 5.27 -4.87
C ALA A 132 -7.77 6.40 -4.45
N GLY A 133 -8.32 7.52 -3.97
CA GLY A 133 -7.54 8.62 -3.38
C GLY A 133 -6.74 8.17 -2.15
N LEU A 134 -7.37 7.38 -1.28
CA LEU A 134 -6.69 6.82 -0.11
C LEU A 134 -5.53 5.88 -0.51
N VAL A 135 -5.72 5.02 -1.49
CA VAL A 135 -4.65 4.15 -2.02
C VAL A 135 -3.49 4.97 -2.60
N LYS A 136 -3.78 6.01 -3.39
CA LYS A 136 -2.75 6.93 -3.89
C LYS A 136 -1.98 7.59 -2.75
N THR A 137 -2.68 8.10 -1.75
CA THR A 137 -2.07 8.75 -0.58
C THR A 137 -1.14 7.79 0.17
N ILE A 138 -1.57 6.54 0.40
CA ILE A 138 -0.73 5.50 1.01
C ILE A 138 0.53 5.23 0.17
N LEU A 139 0.40 5.21 -1.15
CA LEU A 139 1.55 5.06 -2.04
C LEU A 139 2.50 6.26 -1.99
N CYS A 140 1.98 7.48 -1.90
CA CYS A 140 2.79 8.69 -1.70
C CYS A 140 3.57 8.63 -0.38
N LEU A 141 2.93 8.26 0.72
CA LEU A 141 3.58 8.07 2.03
C LEU A 141 4.68 7.00 1.96
N LYS A 142 4.34 5.84 1.39
CA LYS A 142 5.28 4.72 1.27
C LYS A 142 6.52 5.06 0.43
N ASN A 143 6.33 5.80 -0.66
CA ASN A 143 7.42 6.18 -1.55
C ASN A 143 8.08 7.51 -1.15
N LYS A 144 7.59 8.16 -0.09
CA LYS A 144 8.07 9.47 0.39
C LYS A 144 8.15 10.50 -0.73
N ALA A 145 7.10 10.52 -1.57
CA ALA A 145 7.06 11.36 -2.77
C ALA A 145 5.63 11.72 -3.16
N ILE A 146 5.46 12.92 -3.71
CA ILE A 146 4.20 13.41 -4.24
C ILE A 146 4.35 13.52 -5.75
N PRO A 147 3.55 12.78 -6.54
CA PRO A 147 3.57 12.87 -7.99
C PRO A 147 2.91 14.18 -8.47
N PRO A 148 3.27 14.66 -9.67
CA PRO A 148 2.64 15.83 -10.26
C PRO A 148 1.16 15.57 -10.57
N THR A 149 0.37 16.63 -10.56
CA THR A 149 -1.00 16.62 -11.05
C THR A 149 -0.99 16.60 -12.57
N VAL A 150 -1.47 15.51 -13.17
CA VAL A 150 -1.48 15.32 -14.62
C VAL A 150 -2.41 16.36 -15.28
N HIS A 151 -2.00 16.89 -16.43
CA HIS A 151 -2.71 17.90 -17.21
C HIS A 151 -2.92 19.25 -16.47
N TYR A 152 -2.12 19.51 -15.44
CA TYR A 152 -2.11 20.80 -14.78
C TYR A 152 -1.17 21.76 -15.52
N THR A 153 -1.66 22.92 -15.88
CA THR A 153 -0.88 23.96 -16.58
C THR A 153 -0.83 25.28 -15.81
N ALA A 154 -1.94 25.66 -15.21
CA ALA A 154 -2.05 26.86 -14.39
C ALA A 154 -3.25 26.74 -13.45
N PRO A 155 -3.20 27.37 -12.26
CA PRO A 155 -4.33 27.34 -11.33
C PRO A 155 -5.52 28.13 -11.88
N ASN A 156 -6.73 27.65 -11.59
CA ASN A 156 -7.93 28.46 -11.75
C ASN A 156 -7.83 29.67 -10.79
N PRO A 157 -7.96 30.91 -11.28
CA PRO A 157 -7.90 32.12 -10.45
C PRO A 157 -8.88 32.11 -9.28
N GLU A 158 -10.05 31.49 -9.45
CA GLU A 158 -11.09 31.40 -8.41
C GLU A 158 -10.66 30.54 -7.20
N LEU A 159 -9.53 29.84 -7.27
CA LEU A 159 -8.99 29.08 -6.13
C LEU A 159 -8.29 29.98 -5.12
N HIS A 160 -7.90 31.20 -5.50
CA HIS A 160 -7.21 32.19 -4.66
C HIS A 160 -6.02 31.59 -3.88
N LEU A 161 -5.25 30.69 -4.52
CA LEU A 161 -4.16 29.95 -3.86
C LEU A 161 -3.09 30.83 -3.24
N ASP A 162 -2.90 32.03 -3.77
CA ASP A 162 -1.98 33.05 -3.28
C ASP A 162 -2.28 33.53 -1.84
N THR A 163 -3.52 33.39 -1.40
CA THR A 163 -3.96 33.73 -0.05
C THR A 163 -4.11 32.52 0.88
N THR A 164 -3.67 31.35 0.46
CA THR A 164 -3.80 30.10 1.20
C THR A 164 -2.44 29.44 1.44
N PRO A 165 -2.32 28.49 2.36
CA PRO A 165 -1.12 27.70 2.51
C PRO A 165 -0.97 26.59 1.45
N PHE A 166 -1.84 26.54 0.44
CA PHE A 166 -1.92 25.43 -0.50
C PHE A 166 -1.14 25.70 -1.79
N VAL A 167 -0.54 24.65 -2.32
CA VAL A 167 0.10 24.63 -3.64
C VAL A 167 -0.32 23.37 -4.39
N ILE A 168 -0.31 23.42 -5.71
CA ILE A 168 -0.57 22.25 -6.55
C ILE A 168 0.76 21.72 -7.07
N ALA A 169 1.01 20.42 -6.94
CA ALA A 169 2.22 19.82 -7.50
C ALA A 169 2.16 19.84 -9.04
N ASP A 170 3.08 20.54 -9.67
CA ASP A 170 3.29 20.58 -11.13
C ASP A 170 4.45 19.68 -11.58
N SER A 171 5.24 19.21 -10.63
CA SER A 171 6.41 18.36 -10.82
C SER A 171 6.48 17.28 -9.73
N TYR A 172 7.36 16.30 -9.91
CA TYR A 172 7.63 15.31 -8.88
C TYR A 172 8.32 15.97 -7.68
N LEU A 173 7.74 15.80 -6.49
CA LEU A 173 8.25 16.37 -5.26
C LEU A 173 8.72 15.25 -4.31
N PRO A 174 10.00 15.19 -3.90
CA PRO A 174 10.39 14.43 -2.72
C PRO A 174 9.59 14.94 -1.51
N TRP A 175 9.01 14.04 -0.75
CA TRP A 175 8.21 14.42 0.41
C TRP A 175 9.09 14.45 1.66
N GLU A 176 9.81 15.55 1.85
CA GLU A 176 10.60 15.78 3.06
C GLU A 176 9.71 16.15 4.25
N SER A 177 10.11 15.74 5.46
CA SER A 177 9.36 16.03 6.70
C SER A 177 10.28 15.91 7.92
N ASP A 178 10.17 16.83 8.85
CA ASP A 178 10.90 16.80 10.13
C ASP A 178 10.23 15.86 11.16
N GLY A 179 9.03 15.41 10.90
CA GLY A 179 8.25 14.47 11.70
C GLY A 179 7.54 13.44 10.83
N PRO A 180 6.58 12.70 11.38
CA PRO A 180 5.82 11.75 10.58
C PRO A 180 5.05 12.46 9.46
N ARG A 181 5.13 11.93 8.23
CA ARG A 181 4.38 12.44 7.08
C ARG A 181 2.90 12.21 7.29
N ARG A 182 2.12 13.27 7.13
CA ARG A 182 0.66 13.24 7.30
C ARG A 182 -0.05 13.81 6.10
N ALA A 183 -1.16 13.18 5.77
CA ALA A 183 -2.03 13.60 4.68
C ALA A 183 -3.50 13.58 5.09
N GLY A 184 -4.30 14.43 4.45
CA GLY A 184 -5.75 14.33 4.44
C GLY A 184 -6.25 13.71 3.14
N VAL A 185 -7.38 13.02 3.20
CA VAL A 185 -8.09 12.49 2.03
C VAL A 185 -9.54 12.89 2.10
N SER A 186 -9.99 13.67 1.12
CA SER A 186 -11.37 14.16 1.02
C SER A 186 -12.19 13.34 0.04
N SER A 187 -13.42 13.03 0.40
CA SER A 187 -14.39 12.40 -0.49
C SER A 187 -15.79 12.99 -0.22
N PHE A 188 -16.31 13.73 -1.19
CA PHE A 188 -17.55 14.47 -1.06
C PHE A 188 -18.57 13.96 -2.07
N GLY A 189 -19.71 13.48 -1.58
CA GLY A 189 -20.75 12.90 -2.42
C GLY A 189 -21.75 13.93 -2.95
N VAL A 190 -22.23 13.71 -4.17
CA VAL A 190 -23.41 14.42 -4.69
C VAL A 190 -24.59 14.12 -3.75
N GLY A 191 -25.22 15.15 -3.19
CA GLY A 191 -26.23 14.97 -2.14
C GLY A 191 -25.75 15.49 -0.78
N GLY A 192 -24.45 15.80 -0.63
CA GLY A 192 -23.89 16.50 0.52
C GLY A 192 -23.32 15.64 1.63
N THR A 193 -23.14 14.35 1.42
CA THR A 193 -22.37 13.51 2.34
C THR A 193 -20.89 13.79 2.14
N ASN A 194 -20.20 14.22 3.18
CA ASN A 194 -18.79 14.52 3.17
C ASN A 194 -18.04 13.53 4.08
N ALA A 195 -16.86 13.10 3.64
CA ALA A 195 -15.96 12.30 4.43
C ALA A 195 -14.52 12.83 4.31
N HIS A 196 -13.80 12.86 5.42
CA HIS A 196 -12.38 13.19 5.46
C HIS A 196 -11.63 12.22 6.36
N VAL A 197 -10.43 11.81 5.92
CA VAL A 197 -9.59 10.83 6.63
C VAL A 197 -8.19 11.40 6.80
N ILE A 198 -7.64 11.35 8.01
CA ILE A 198 -6.25 11.70 8.29
C ILE A 198 -5.40 10.43 8.30
N VAL A 199 -4.37 10.43 7.46
CA VAL A 199 -3.45 9.31 7.26
C VAL A 199 -2.04 9.74 7.62
N GLU A 200 -1.34 8.88 8.36
CA GLU A 200 0.05 9.06 8.76
C GLU A 200 0.90 7.94 8.16
N GLU A 201 2.18 8.20 7.87
CA GLU A 201 3.08 7.14 7.41
C GLU A 201 3.20 6.01 8.43
N ALA A 202 3.55 4.82 7.93
CA ALA A 202 3.77 3.67 8.80
C ALA A 202 4.89 3.93 9.80
N PRO A 203 4.78 3.41 11.05
CA PRO A 203 5.89 3.43 11.98
C PRO A 203 7.13 2.81 11.36
N GLU A 204 8.30 3.33 11.66
CA GLU A 204 9.55 2.71 11.24
C GLU A 204 9.63 1.29 11.80
N SER A 205 9.77 0.32 10.91
CA SER A 205 10.03 -1.05 11.33
C SER A 205 11.40 -1.11 12.01
N ALA A 206 11.47 -1.74 13.17
CA ALA A 206 12.75 -2.00 13.80
C ALA A 206 13.66 -2.72 12.78
N PRO A 207 14.94 -2.35 12.67
CA PRO A 207 15.88 -3.05 11.81
C PRO A 207 15.87 -4.53 12.16
N VAL A 208 15.46 -5.38 11.23
CA VAL A 208 15.58 -6.82 11.40
C VAL A 208 17.07 -7.13 11.36
N ALA A 209 17.59 -7.67 12.46
CA ALA A 209 18.98 -8.11 12.49
C ALA A 209 19.19 -9.08 11.31
N PRO A 210 20.31 -8.97 10.56
CA PRO A 210 20.61 -9.91 9.50
C PRO A 210 20.56 -11.32 10.05
N LEU A 211 19.64 -12.14 9.55
CA LEU A 211 19.59 -13.54 9.91
C LEU A 211 20.89 -14.20 9.42
N PRO A 212 21.51 -15.11 10.22
CA PRO A 212 22.68 -15.83 9.77
C PRO A 212 22.37 -16.49 8.42
N HIS A 213 23.38 -16.56 7.54
CA HIS A 213 23.30 -17.25 6.25
C HIS A 213 23.05 -18.74 6.46
N THR A 214 21.81 -19.10 6.81
CA THR A 214 21.37 -20.48 6.95
C THR A 214 20.60 -20.85 5.69
N PRO A 215 20.80 -22.08 5.17
CA PRO A 215 20.01 -22.57 4.06
C PRO A 215 18.51 -22.44 4.33
N GLN A 216 17.77 -21.94 3.35
CA GLN A 216 16.33 -21.75 3.44
C GLN A 216 15.59 -22.82 2.65
N VAL A 217 14.38 -23.18 3.10
CA VAL A 217 13.50 -24.11 2.39
C VAL A 217 12.44 -23.31 1.64
N LEU A 218 12.51 -23.30 0.33
CA LEU A 218 11.50 -22.68 -0.52
C LEU A 218 10.43 -23.71 -0.90
N LEU A 219 9.17 -23.39 -0.57
CA LEU A 219 8.02 -24.28 -0.79
C LEU A 219 7.13 -23.70 -1.89
N LEU A 220 6.92 -24.45 -2.96
CA LEU A 220 5.95 -24.09 -4.00
C LEU A 220 4.89 -25.18 -4.11
N SER A 221 3.65 -24.78 -4.36
CA SER A 221 2.58 -25.72 -4.64
C SER A 221 1.55 -25.15 -5.58
N ALA A 222 0.98 -26.02 -6.44
CA ALA A 222 -0.09 -25.66 -7.35
C ALA A 222 -1.01 -26.86 -7.62
N ARG A 223 -2.06 -26.61 -8.42
CA ARG A 223 -3.01 -27.68 -8.80
C ARG A 223 -2.43 -28.63 -9.83
N THR A 224 -1.53 -28.14 -10.70
CA THR A 224 -0.92 -28.93 -11.77
C THR A 224 0.61 -28.80 -11.74
N PRO A 225 1.34 -29.78 -12.32
CA PRO A 225 2.78 -29.70 -12.47
C PRO A 225 3.26 -28.50 -13.30
N GLU A 226 2.50 -28.13 -14.34
CA GLU A 226 2.76 -26.95 -15.18
C GLU A 226 2.77 -25.69 -14.36
N SER A 227 1.73 -25.49 -13.55
CA SER A 227 1.59 -24.30 -12.68
C SER A 227 2.70 -24.24 -11.62
N VAL A 228 3.25 -25.38 -11.15
CA VAL A 228 4.43 -25.39 -10.26
C VAL A 228 5.68 -24.96 -11.02
N ARG A 229 5.86 -25.40 -12.27
CA ARG A 229 6.97 -24.96 -13.13
C ARG A 229 6.92 -23.46 -13.39
N ASP A 230 5.72 -22.94 -13.74
CA ASP A 230 5.52 -21.50 -13.97
C ASP A 230 5.80 -20.68 -12.69
N ALA A 231 5.30 -21.12 -11.54
CA ALA A 231 5.56 -20.47 -10.25
C ALA A 231 7.05 -20.48 -9.89
N ARG A 232 7.76 -21.58 -10.19
CA ARG A 232 9.21 -21.67 -10.03
C ARG A 232 9.95 -20.66 -10.91
N ALA A 233 9.60 -20.61 -12.19
CA ALA A 233 10.21 -19.68 -13.13
C ALA A 233 9.95 -18.21 -12.72
N ALA A 234 8.74 -17.88 -12.30
CA ALA A 234 8.39 -16.57 -11.81
C ALA A 234 9.16 -16.18 -10.55
N LEU A 235 9.32 -17.11 -9.59
CA LEU A 235 10.11 -16.88 -8.38
C LEU A 235 11.59 -16.65 -8.72
N ALA A 236 12.19 -17.49 -9.57
CA ALA A 236 13.57 -17.34 -10.01
C ALA A 236 13.80 -15.97 -10.70
N ALA A 237 12.87 -15.56 -11.56
CA ALA A 237 12.92 -14.24 -12.20
C ALA A 237 12.80 -13.09 -11.20
N ALA A 238 11.98 -13.23 -10.16
CA ALA A 238 11.83 -12.22 -9.12
C ALA A 238 13.11 -12.07 -8.29
N LEU A 239 13.71 -13.18 -7.87
CA LEU A 239 14.95 -13.19 -7.10
C LEU A 239 16.16 -12.70 -7.91
N SER A 240 16.17 -12.93 -9.23
CA SER A 240 17.21 -12.40 -10.12
C SER A 240 17.10 -10.88 -10.34
N ARG A 241 15.89 -10.33 -10.28
CA ARG A 241 15.67 -8.88 -10.44
C ARG A 241 15.97 -8.08 -9.18
N ASP A 242 15.75 -8.69 -8.03
CA ASP A 242 15.89 -8.06 -6.72
C ASP A 242 16.75 -8.97 -5.82
N ALA A 243 18.05 -8.76 -5.88
CA ALA A 243 19.03 -9.52 -5.11
C ALA A 243 19.01 -9.14 -3.61
N ASP A 244 18.36 -8.04 -3.25
CA ASP A 244 18.25 -7.57 -1.87
C ASP A 244 17.05 -8.19 -1.13
N LEU A 245 16.19 -8.95 -1.81
CA LEU A 245 15.09 -9.68 -1.19
C LEU A 245 15.63 -10.71 -0.19
N PRO A 246 15.35 -10.59 1.13
CA PRO A 246 15.86 -11.55 2.10
C PRO A 246 15.27 -12.94 1.86
N LEU A 247 16.11 -13.95 1.59
CA LEU A 247 15.66 -15.33 1.39
C LEU A 247 14.83 -15.90 2.55
N PRO A 248 15.10 -15.58 3.83
CA PRO A 248 14.24 -15.98 4.94
C PRO A 248 12.80 -15.47 4.81
N ASP A 249 12.61 -14.23 4.36
CA ASP A 249 11.28 -13.64 4.19
C ASP A 249 10.53 -14.28 3.02
N VAL A 250 11.27 -14.59 1.94
CA VAL A 250 10.73 -15.35 0.80
C VAL A 250 10.27 -16.73 1.26
N ALA A 251 11.11 -17.44 2.01
CA ALA A 251 10.81 -18.77 2.53
C ALA A 251 9.60 -18.75 3.47
N PHE A 252 9.53 -17.76 4.38
CA PHE A 252 8.41 -17.55 5.28
C PHE A 252 7.11 -17.29 4.51
N THR A 253 7.15 -16.39 3.54
CA THR A 253 5.98 -16.05 2.70
C THR A 253 5.47 -17.27 1.93
N LEU A 254 6.37 -18.06 1.35
CA LEU A 254 5.99 -19.26 0.62
C LEU A 254 5.43 -20.36 1.53
N ALA A 255 5.96 -20.49 2.75
CA ALA A 255 5.47 -21.45 3.74
C ALA A 255 4.07 -21.11 4.24
N GLY A 256 3.72 -19.82 4.33
CA GLY A 256 2.39 -19.34 4.74
C GLY A 256 1.32 -19.48 3.65
N ARG A 257 1.67 -19.82 2.41
CA ARG A 257 0.68 -19.96 1.32
C ARG A 257 -0.10 -21.26 1.42
N ARG A 258 -1.35 -21.24 0.92
CA ARG A 258 -2.19 -22.43 0.85
C ARG A 258 -1.48 -23.54 0.07
N ALA A 259 -1.36 -24.72 0.69
CA ALA A 259 -0.77 -25.89 0.06
C ALA A 259 -1.75 -26.57 -0.92
N HIS A 260 -1.26 -26.89 -2.10
CA HIS A 260 -1.96 -27.64 -3.15
C HIS A 260 -1.38 -29.04 -3.32
N GLN A 261 -1.98 -29.84 -4.22
CA GLN A 261 -1.63 -31.26 -4.39
C GLN A 261 -0.22 -31.48 -4.96
N VAL A 262 0.18 -30.69 -5.96
CA VAL A 262 1.50 -30.75 -6.55
C VAL A 262 2.42 -29.82 -5.77
N ARG A 263 3.53 -30.32 -5.27
CA ARG A 263 4.44 -29.59 -4.38
C ARG A 263 5.87 -29.73 -4.84
N LEU A 264 6.62 -28.66 -4.66
CA LEU A 264 8.05 -28.59 -4.86
C LEU A 264 8.68 -27.99 -3.61
N ALA A 265 9.72 -28.61 -3.11
CA ALA A 265 10.56 -28.05 -2.04
C ALA A 265 12.01 -27.98 -2.53
N ALA A 266 12.69 -26.89 -2.23
CA ALA A 266 14.10 -26.73 -2.52
C ALA A 266 14.82 -26.12 -1.33
N VAL A 267 16.02 -26.64 -1.04
CA VAL A 267 16.94 -26.06 -0.06
C VAL A 267 17.91 -25.18 -0.84
N VAL A 268 17.97 -23.90 -0.50
CA VAL A 268 18.83 -22.91 -1.15
C VAL A 268 19.72 -22.23 -0.11
N ALA A 269 21.00 -22.09 -0.40
CA ALA A 269 21.96 -21.42 0.48
C ALA A 269 22.01 -19.92 0.21
N ASP A 270 21.84 -19.50 -1.03
CA ASP A 270 21.88 -18.11 -1.48
C ASP A 270 20.93 -17.85 -2.68
N HIS A 271 20.92 -16.62 -3.18
CA HIS A 271 20.12 -16.22 -4.34
C HIS A 271 20.54 -16.93 -5.62
N ALA A 272 21.83 -17.22 -5.79
CA ALA A 272 22.31 -17.91 -6.98
C ALA A 272 21.79 -19.35 -7.03
N ASP A 273 21.71 -20.01 -5.88
CA ASP A 273 21.08 -21.33 -5.75
C ASP A 273 19.58 -21.26 -6.03
N ALA A 274 18.92 -20.17 -5.62
CA ALA A 274 17.48 -19.96 -5.81
C ALA A 274 17.10 -19.59 -7.25
N CYS A 275 18.03 -19.06 -8.03
CA CYS A 275 17.87 -18.77 -9.45
C CYS A 275 18.03 -20.03 -10.31
N TRP A 276 17.25 -21.05 -10.02
CA TRP A 276 17.31 -22.35 -10.71
C TRP A 276 17.27 -22.20 -12.23
N ARG A 277 18.42 -22.14 -12.88
CA ARG A 277 18.50 -22.42 -14.31
C ARG A 277 18.21 -23.90 -14.50
N GLU A 278 17.35 -24.24 -15.46
CA GLU A 278 17.27 -25.59 -15.98
C GLU A 278 18.69 -26.01 -16.41
N ARG A 279 19.39 -26.69 -15.54
CA ARG A 279 20.47 -27.54 -15.99
C ARG A 279 19.75 -28.77 -16.51
N GLU A 280 19.63 -28.83 -17.83
CA GLU A 280 19.41 -30.10 -18.50
C GLU A 280 20.41 -31.11 -17.90
N ASP A 281 19.87 -32.23 -17.41
CA ASP A 281 20.66 -33.35 -16.94
C ASP A 281 21.43 -33.98 -18.13
N HIS A 282 22.47 -33.29 -18.56
CA HIS A 282 23.50 -33.88 -19.41
C HIS A 282 24.86 -33.57 -18.79
N ASP A 283 25.40 -34.63 -18.26
CA ASP A 283 26.76 -34.93 -17.85
C ASP A 283 27.00 -35.04 -16.34
N GLY A 284 27.46 -36.21 -15.98
CA GLY A 284 27.68 -36.74 -14.63
C GLY A 284 28.90 -36.17 -13.89
N SER A 285 29.09 -34.87 -13.80
CA SER A 285 30.13 -34.26 -12.97
C SER A 285 29.54 -33.61 -11.70
N ARG A 286 29.92 -34.15 -10.58
CA ARG A 286 29.59 -33.71 -9.22
C ARG A 286 30.13 -32.33 -8.94
N LYS A 287 29.25 -31.32 -8.72
CA LYS A 287 29.44 -30.24 -7.73
C LYS A 287 28.13 -29.44 -7.63
N GLY A 288 27.57 -29.39 -6.42
CA GLY A 288 26.36 -28.61 -6.08
C GLY A 288 25.04 -29.35 -6.33
N ARG A 289 24.59 -30.16 -5.37
CA ARG A 289 23.30 -30.86 -5.47
C ARG A 289 22.16 -29.97 -5.04
N VAL A 290 21.40 -29.45 -6.01
CA VAL A 290 20.02 -29.00 -5.77
C VAL A 290 19.13 -30.24 -5.91
N HIS A 291 18.57 -30.71 -4.82
CA HIS A 291 17.64 -31.85 -4.86
C HIS A 291 16.22 -31.29 -5.07
N SER A 292 15.73 -31.28 -6.29
CA SER A 292 14.32 -31.04 -6.61
C SER A 292 13.61 -32.37 -6.79
N ARG A 293 12.67 -32.73 -5.91
CA ARG A 293 11.77 -33.88 -6.10
C ARG A 293 10.33 -33.42 -6.16
N PHE A 294 9.60 -33.83 -7.20
CA PHE A 294 8.16 -33.70 -7.29
C PHE A 294 7.50 -34.74 -6.37
N TYR A 295 6.70 -34.28 -5.43
CA TYR A 295 5.92 -35.17 -4.56
C TYR A 295 4.50 -35.34 -5.09
N ARG A 296 4.10 -36.59 -5.35
CA ARG A 296 2.71 -37.01 -5.53
C ARG A 296 2.14 -37.33 -4.13
N PRO A 297 0.90 -36.89 -3.79
CA PRO A 297 0.31 -37.24 -2.51
C PRO A 297 0.18 -38.75 -2.43
N LEU A 298 0.72 -39.35 -1.34
CA LEU A 298 0.40 -40.72 -0.97
C LEU A 298 -1.00 -40.77 -0.38
N PRO A 299 -1.77 -41.87 -0.61
CA PRO A 299 -3.03 -42.10 0.07
C PRO A 299 -2.78 -42.16 1.59
N ARG A 300 -3.83 -41.80 2.36
CA ARG A 300 -3.83 -41.78 3.83
C ARG A 300 -3.39 -43.12 4.42
N ALA A 301 -2.11 -43.36 4.56
CA ALA A 301 -1.53 -44.35 5.46
C ALA A 301 0.03 -44.19 5.52
N GLY A 302 0.52 -43.90 6.71
CA GLY A 302 1.85 -44.30 7.16
C GLY A 302 3.08 -43.61 6.57
N ARG A 303 3.69 -42.77 7.39
CA ARG A 303 5.16 -42.56 7.52
C ARG A 303 6.02 -43.15 6.41
N GLN A 304 6.60 -42.27 5.63
CA GLN A 304 7.95 -42.34 5.08
C GLN A 304 8.13 -41.23 4.09
N VAL A 305 9.07 -40.38 4.33
CA VAL A 305 10.13 -40.02 3.36
C VAL A 305 10.88 -38.80 3.87
N LEU A 306 12.03 -39.02 4.39
CA LEU A 306 13.14 -38.08 4.50
C LEU A 306 14.44 -38.92 4.54
N GLU A 307 14.80 -39.46 3.39
CA GLU A 307 16.03 -40.28 3.31
C GLU A 307 17.07 -39.65 2.41
N GLU A 308 17.44 -38.41 2.52
CA GLU A 308 18.70 -37.93 1.90
C GLU A 308 19.00 -36.45 2.22
N VAL A 309 18.69 -36.03 3.44
CA VAL A 309 19.27 -34.80 4.00
C VAL A 309 20.32 -35.23 5.05
N PRO A 310 21.50 -34.62 5.09
CA PRO A 310 22.49 -34.91 6.12
C PRO A 310 21.86 -34.85 7.51
N ARG A 311 22.16 -35.82 8.38
CA ARG A 311 21.46 -36.03 9.66
C ARG A 311 21.54 -34.83 10.62
N ASP A 312 22.55 -34.04 10.51
CA ASP A 312 22.78 -32.79 11.26
C ASP A 312 21.86 -31.64 10.87
N GLN A 313 21.40 -31.61 9.62
CA GLN A 313 20.43 -30.59 9.14
C GLN A 313 18.95 -31.01 9.31
N LEU A 314 18.69 -32.31 9.50
CA LEU A 314 17.34 -32.87 9.66
C LEU A 314 16.65 -32.52 10.98
N VAL A 315 17.39 -32.19 12.02
CA VAL A 315 16.83 -31.92 13.35
C VAL A 315 16.06 -30.58 13.37
N ASP A 316 16.57 -29.58 12.68
CA ASP A 316 15.94 -28.24 12.65
C ASP A 316 14.74 -28.18 11.68
N VAL A 317 14.83 -28.84 10.53
CA VAL A 317 13.73 -28.96 9.57
C VAL A 317 12.54 -29.74 10.17
N ARG A 318 12.81 -30.81 10.93
CA ARG A 318 11.76 -31.59 11.63
C ARG A 318 11.09 -30.82 12.75
N ARG A 319 11.79 -29.96 13.48
CA ARG A 319 11.20 -29.09 14.52
C ARG A 319 10.28 -28.04 13.90
N ARG A 320 10.70 -27.40 12.81
CA ARG A 320 9.90 -26.36 12.11
C ARG A 320 8.70 -26.99 11.39
N ALA A 321 8.84 -28.16 10.77
CA ALA A 321 7.72 -28.84 10.10
C ALA A 321 6.66 -29.37 11.09
N ARG A 322 7.03 -29.77 12.33
CA ARG A 322 6.06 -30.16 13.37
C ARG A 322 5.27 -28.97 13.95
N ALA A 323 5.88 -27.80 14.04
CA ALA A 323 5.20 -26.58 14.49
C ALA A 323 4.09 -26.11 13.51
N PHE A 324 4.10 -26.57 12.26
CA PHE A 324 3.10 -26.26 11.23
C PHE A 324 2.04 -27.34 11.00
N GLY A 325 2.17 -28.51 11.63
CA GLY A 325 1.25 -29.64 11.47
C GLY A 325 0.11 -29.71 12.51
N ASP A 326 0.20 -28.91 13.56
CA ASP A 326 -0.75 -28.92 14.69
C ASP A 326 -1.62 -27.64 14.75
N ARG A 327 -1.80 -26.95 13.62
CA ARG A 327 -2.77 -25.85 13.49
C ARG A 327 -3.71 -26.05 12.30
#